data_c0fdcbe88c3755f5111a2f1aebb9004b
#
_entry.id   c0fdcbe88c3755f5111a2f1aebb9004b
#
_cell.length_a   1.000
_cell.length_b   1.000
_cell.length_c   1.000
_cell.angle_alpha   90.00
_cell.angle_beta   90.00
_cell.angle_gamma   90.00
#
_symmetry.space_group_name_H-M   'P 1'
#
loop_
_entity.id
_entity.type
_entity.pdbx_description
1 polymer ?
#
loop_
_entity_poly.entity_id
_entity_poly.type
_entity_poly.pdbx_seq_one_letter_code
_entity_poly.pdbx_strand_id
1 'polypeptide(L)'
;MRRKAVFWAGISATLACAWAQVQMTPYLEQEPNNSLSAPQVIEVPVSSAKGFVVWDATLLPVGDRDCYQFQVAQAGTYSIRVDTNLDTVLRLYDANGALIAENDNDGNPDALPNRRASGLTVNLEAGTYTAQVAYYFDMGRARYALRVFPGTLAPDYDPTEPNDTLERSVNLGRFSGGEIITQDYRFLSYGGGDIDVYRFDLDDPAQTLTIRTQTYVDTLIHVVAPNGQVYENDDSEWDPMNPGASEVQIPFASRGTYYVFVRGYGFRGGYYRLRVSAPLPSEIALRCANAEFRLRRLSGSPTRNPFNNADWLHNGRDHLYQMGWWYRVQGTHTRELAPSNFYYYDQQAPDRVVIAYFEEGLLLTKQYDLRATADGGSVLYADLLVINLQSSPRVIHLYHYADIDLSGATTNQARWEGEQIRVETHNDFCQMAALTPYTRWQVSPHPQIINRLTNAQADDLTDGDLPLQGDFTGAYQWTLELQPFALATVRVAYALNTEQSLLRADIDRNGCVDDADLLRVLFDFGQLGFLLDTDVNGDGTVDDADMLNALFQFGAGCR
;
A
#
# COMPACT_ATOMS: atom_id res chain seq x y z
N MET A 1 -3.77 43.46 -48.66
CA MET A 1 -4.45 42.39 -49.35
C MET A 1 -4.92 41.36 -48.31
N ARG A 2 -6.21 41.39 -48.03
CA ARG A 2 -6.84 40.48 -47.08
C ARG A 2 -7.38 39.28 -47.84
N ARG A 3 -6.88 38.04 -47.55
CA ARG A 3 -7.49 36.80 -48.06
C ARG A 3 -8.53 36.32 -47.07
N LYS A 4 -9.78 36.24 -47.50
CA LYS A 4 -10.90 35.63 -46.78
C LYS A 4 -10.77 34.10 -46.91
N ALA A 5 -10.76 33.38 -45.82
CA ALA A 5 -10.93 31.95 -45.76
C ALA A 5 -12.43 31.64 -45.71
N VAL A 6 -12.90 30.86 -46.68
CA VAL A 6 -14.26 30.34 -46.73
C VAL A 6 -14.30 29.03 -45.94
N PHE A 7 -15.08 29.02 -44.86
CA PHE A 7 -15.39 27.78 -44.12
C PHE A 7 -16.53 27.03 -44.85
N TRP A 8 -16.24 25.82 -45.31
CA TRP A 8 -17.25 24.85 -45.69
C TRP A 8 -17.70 24.09 -44.46
N ALA A 9 -18.93 24.32 -44.00
CA ALA A 9 -19.61 23.50 -43.00
C ALA A 9 -20.22 22.30 -43.75
N GLY A 10 -19.53 21.19 -43.73
CA GLY A 10 -20.07 19.90 -44.14
C GLY A 10 -20.92 19.33 -42.99
N ILE A 11 -22.23 19.32 -43.15
CA ILE A 11 -23.16 18.58 -42.29
C ILE A 11 -23.03 17.11 -42.68
N SER A 12 -22.23 16.34 -41.99
CA SER A 12 -22.32 14.88 -41.99
C SER A 12 -23.43 14.47 -41.02
N ALA A 13 -24.61 14.22 -41.57
CA ALA A 13 -25.65 13.49 -40.86
C ALA A 13 -25.21 12.01 -40.78
N THR A 14 -24.49 11.63 -39.75
CA THR A 14 -24.34 10.23 -39.36
C THR A 14 -25.69 9.77 -38.84
N LEU A 15 -26.41 9.00 -39.64
CA LEU A 15 -27.49 8.14 -39.16
C LEU A 15 -26.83 7.15 -38.16
N ALA A 16 -26.88 7.46 -36.89
CA ALA A 16 -26.68 6.48 -35.84
C ALA A 16 -27.90 5.54 -35.86
N CYS A 17 -27.78 4.41 -36.57
CA CYS A 17 -28.60 3.26 -36.29
C CYS A 17 -28.32 2.87 -34.84
N ALA A 18 -29.16 3.29 -33.93
CA ALA A 18 -29.18 2.75 -32.57
C ALA A 18 -29.63 1.29 -32.70
N TRP A 19 -28.67 0.39 -32.86
CA TRP A 19 -28.88 -1.03 -32.61
C TRP A 19 -29.23 -1.12 -31.15
N ALA A 20 -30.42 -1.66 -30.83
CA ALA A 20 -30.77 -1.96 -29.44
C ALA A 20 -29.70 -2.95 -28.92
N GLN A 21 -28.83 -2.45 -28.05
CA GLN A 21 -27.75 -3.23 -27.47
C GLN A 21 -28.37 -4.34 -26.65
N VAL A 22 -27.95 -5.58 -26.86
CA VAL A 22 -28.41 -6.72 -26.05
C VAL A 22 -28.00 -6.50 -24.61
N GLN A 23 -28.94 -6.49 -23.71
CA GLN A 23 -28.66 -6.37 -22.27
C GLN A 23 -28.18 -7.71 -21.74
N MET A 24 -26.93 -7.77 -21.29
CA MET A 24 -26.35 -8.97 -20.64
C MET A 24 -26.53 -8.88 -19.12
N THR A 25 -26.98 -9.97 -18.49
CA THR A 25 -27.09 -10.07 -17.04
C THR A 25 -25.95 -10.95 -16.51
N PRO A 26 -25.09 -10.43 -15.61
CA PRO A 26 -23.96 -11.20 -15.07
C PRO A 26 -24.42 -12.12 -13.94
N TYR A 27 -23.81 -13.31 -13.91
CA TYR A 27 -23.92 -14.30 -12.84
C TYR A 27 -22.53 -14.82 -12.45
N LEU A 28 -22.36 -15.16 -11.19
CA LEU A 28 -21.25 -15.97 -10.73
C LEU A 28 -21.62 -17.44 -10.73
N GLU A 29 -20.64 -18.28 -10.91
CA GLU A 29 -20.81 -19.72 -10.75
C GLU A 29 -21.25 -20.09 -9.33
N GLN A 30 -22.17 -21.05 -9.24
CA GLN A 30 -22.66 -21.63 -7.99
C GLN A 30 -22.54 -23.13 -8.04
N GLU A 31 -21.62 -23.67 -7.26
CA GLU A 31 -21.41 -25.08 -7.10
C GLU A 31 -22.23 -25.66 -5.92
N PRO A 32 -22.65 -26.97 -5.98
CA PRO A 32 -22.44 -27.91 -7.07
C PRO A 32 -23.46 -27.75 -8.19
N ASN A 33 -23.01 -27.73 -9.46
CA ASN A 33 -23.87 -27.64 -10.65
C ASN A 33 -23.57 -28.74 -11.70
N ASN A 34 -22.92 -29.84 -11.31
CA ASN A 34 -22.25 -30.83 -12.14
C ASN A 34 -23.17 -31.81 -12.89
N SER A 35 -24.50 -31.66 -12.79
CA SER A 35 -25.44 -32.59 -13.44
C SER A 35 -26.67 -31.87 -13.97
N LEU A 36 -27.30 -32.47 -15.00
CA LEU A 36 -28.56 -32.01 -15.56
C LEU A 36 -29.73 -32.01 -14.55
N SER A 37 -29.62 -32.81 -13.47
CA SER A 37 -30.62 -32.89 -12.41
C SER A 37 -30.41 -31.87 -11.29
N ALA A 38 -29.27 -31.21 -11.25
CA ALA A 38 -28.92 -30.21 -10.26
C ALA A 38 -28.09 -29.07 -10.95
N PRO A 39 -28.65 -28.39 -11.97
CA PRO A 39 -27.97 -27.30 -12.65
C PRO A 39 -28.06 -26.01 -11.84
N GLN A 40 -27.12 -25.09 -12.05
CA GLN A 40 -27.32 -23.71 -11.63
C GLN A 40 -28.46 -23.09 -12.48
N VAL A 41 -29.48 -22.52 -11.82
CA VAL A 41 -30.62 -21.91 -12.50
C VAL A 41 -30.34 -20.44 -12.75
N ILE A 42 -30.44 -20.02 -14.02
CA ILE A 42 -30.34 -18.63 -14.47
C ILE A 42 -31.75 -18.05 -14.50
N GLU A 43 -32.02 -17.10 -13.62
CA GLU A 43 -33.37 -16.57 -13.40
C GLU A 43 -33.87 -15.66 -14.51
N VAL A 44 -32.97 -14.93 -15.20
CA VAL A 44 -33.34 -13.98 -16.26
C VAL A 44 -33.58 -14.72 -17.58
N PRO A 45 -34.80 -14.69 -18.15
CA PRO A 45 -35.05 -15.32 -19.45
C PRO A 45 -34.27 -14.63 -20.58
N VAL A 46 -33.69 -15.45 -21.44
CA VAL A 46 -33.08 -14.98 -22.68
C VAL A 46 -34.17 -14.60 -23.69
N SER A 47 -34.00 -13.46 -24.35
CA SER A 47 -34.98 -12.93 -25.33
C SER A 47 -34.25 -12.24 -26.50
N SER A 48 -34.99 -11.68 -27.43
CA SER A 48 -34.41 -10.91 -28.56
C SER A 48 -33.60 -9.68 -28.14
N ALA A 49 -33.68 -9.24 -26.85
CA ALA A 49 -32.98 -8.08 -26.30
C ALA A 49 -32.18 -8.37 -25.03
N LYS A 50 -32.24 -9.60 -24.52
CA LYS A 50 -31.60 -9.97 -23.25
C LYS A 50 -30.84 -11.27 -23.37
N GLY A 51 -29.65 -11.27 -22.79
CA GLY A 51 -28.80 -12.43 -22.59
C GLY A 51 -28.25 -12.49 -21.18
N PHE A 52 -27.39 -13.45 -20.93
CA PHE A 52 -26.63 -13.54 -19.69
C PHE A 52 -25.20 -13.98 -19.91
N VAL A 53 -24.38 -13.72 -18.90
CA VAL A 53 -23.01 -14.25 -18.80
C VAL A 53 -22.81 -14.86 -17.41
N VAL A 54 -22.37 -16.11 -17.36
CA VAL A 54 -21.74 -16.68 -16.16
C VAL A 54 -20.26 -16.49 -16.34
N TRP A 55 -19.65 -15.70 -15.50
CA TRP A 55 -18.26 -15.31 -15.62
C TRP A 55 -17.45 -15.77 -14.39
N ASP A 56 -16.14 -15.89 -14.55
CA ASP A 56 -15.24 -16.41 -13.53
C ASP A 56 -15.58 -17.86 -13.09
N ALA A 57 -16.22 -18.61 -13.99
CA ALA A 57 -16.53 -20.02 -13.79
C ALA A 57 -15.28 -20.90 -13.93
N THR A 58 -15.27 -22.04 -13.28
CA THR A 58 -14.11 -22.94 -13.24
C THR A 58 -14.49 -24.39 -13.40
N LEU A 59 -13.81 -25.13 -14.27
CA LEU A 59 -13.91 -26.59 -14.35
C LEU A 59 -12.95 -27.23 -13.33
N LEU A 60 -13.41 -27.41 -12.09
CA LEU A 60 -12.67 -27.99 -10.96
C LEU A 60 -13.57 -28.82 -10.06
N PRO A 61 -13.15 -30.05 -9.65
CA PRO A 61 -11.89 -30.75 -9.95
C PRO A 61 -11.81 -31.31 -11.37
N VAL A 62 -10.74 -32.06 -11.66
CA VAL A 62 -10.61 -32.77 -12.95
C VAL A 62 -11.82 -33.66 -13.20
N GLY A 63 -12.41 -33.57 -14.40
CA GLY A 63 -13.64 -34.27 -14.76
C GLY A 63 -14.93 -33.53 -14.43
N ASP A 64 -14.83 -32.30 -14.00
CA ASP A 64 -15.94 -31.42 -13.71
C ASP A 64 -16.76 -31.06 -14.95
N ARG A 65 -18.03 -30.79 -14.73
CA ARG A 65 -19.01 -30.47 -15.78
C ARG A 65 -20.05 -29.51 -15.24
N ASP A 66 -20.08 -28.31 -15.74
CA ASP A 66 -20.98 -27.28 -15.26
C ASP A 66 -22.25 -27.21 -16.07
N CYS A 67 -23.39 -27.29 -15.41
CA CYS A 67 -24.71 -27.27 -16.03
C CYS A 67 -25.43 -25.97 -15.64
N TYR A 68 -25.88 -25.24 -16.64
CA TYR A 68 -26.62 -23.97 -16.47
C TYR A 68 -27.98 -24.07 -17.12
N GLN A 69 -29.05 -24.03 -16.31
CA GLN A 69 -30.41 -24.06 -16.81
C GLN A 69 -30.94 -22.64 -17.01
N PHE A 70 -31.49 -22.36 -18.19
CA PHE A 70 -32.04 -21.05 -18.53
C PHE A 70 -33.33 -21.19 -19.31
N GLN A 71 -34.11 -20.10 -19.35
CA GLN A 71 -35.33 -20.00 -20.12
C GLN A 71 -35.13 -19.13 -21.35
N VAL A 72 -35.64 -19.58 -22.48
CA VAL A 72 -35.82 -18.80 -23.73
C VAL A 72 -37.26 -18.30 -23.76
N ALA A 73 -37.43 -16.96 -23.75
CA ALA A 73 -38.77 -16.35 -23.71
C ALA A 73 -39.46 -16.31 -25.08
N GLN A 74 -38.69 -16.29 -26.16
CA GLN A 74 -39.19 -16.16 -27.54
C GLN A 74 -38.41 -17.06 -28.50
N ALA A 75 -39.09 -17.64 -29.48
CA ALA A 75 -38.42 -18.38 -30.54
C ALA A 75 -37.45 -17.48 -31.32
N GLY A 76 -36.27 -17.97 -31.63
CA GLY A 76 -35.26 -17.21 -32.37
C GLY A 76 -33.91 -17.91 -32.47
N THR A 77 -32.97 -17.25 -33.11
CA THR A 77 -31.58 -17.70 -33.16
C THR A 77 -30.83 -17.20 -31.94
N TYR A 78 -30.16 -18.10 -31.25
CA TYR A 78 -29.36 -17.81 -30.04
C TYR A 78 -27.96 -18.38 -30.19
N SER A 79 -26.99 -17.63 -29.68
CA SER A 79 -25.62 -18.08 -29.53
C SER A 79 -25.31 -18.40 -28.09
N ILE A 80 -24.60 -19.50 -27.89
CA ILE A 80 -24.06 -19.96 -26.61
C ILE A 80 -22.55 -20.10 -26.82
N ARG A 81 -21.74 -19.37 -26.07
CA ARG A 81 -20.28 -19.29 -26.25
C ARG A 81 -19.57 -19.55 -24.95
N VAL A 82 -18.50 -20.32 -24.99
CA VAL A 82 -17.54 -20.50 -23.89
C VAL A 82 -16.30 -19.70 -24.23
N ASP A 83 -16.03 -18.68 -23.43
CA ASP A 83 -14.81 -17.88 -23.55
C ASP A 83 -13.76 -18.43 -22.59
N THR A 84 -12.68 -18.98 -23.12
CA THR A 84 -11.59 -19.60 -22.36
C THR A 84 -10.33 -19.73 -23.22
N ASN A 85 -9.18 -19.94 -22.61
CA ASN A 85 -7.94 -20.28 -23.30
C ASN A 85 -7.74 -21.78 -23.52
N LEU A 86 -8.69 -22.61 -23.11
CA LEU A 86 -8.59 -24.07 -23.13
C LEU A 86 -9.58 -24.73 -24.09
N ASP A 87 -9.37 -26.02 -24.32
CA ASP A 87 -10.19 -26.85 -25.18
C ASP A 87 -11.40 -27.39 -24.40
N THR A 88 -12.61 -26.92 -24.77
CA THR A 88 -13.86 -27.24 -24.06
C THR A 88 -14.87 -27.92 -24.99
N VAL A 89 -15.86 -28.58 -24.39
CA VAL A 89 -17.04 -29.12 -25.06
C VAL A 89 -18.28 -28.47 -24.48
N LEU A 90 -19.11 -27.93 -25.35
CA LEU A 90 -20.41 -27.36 -25.00
C LEU A 90 -21.52 -28.24 -25.52
N ARG A 91 -22.43 -28.65 -24.62
CA ARG A 91 -23.64 -29.42 -24.92
C ARG A 91 -24.88 -28.65 -24.56
N LEU A 92 -25.89 -28.70 -25.38
CA LEU A 92 -27.19 -28.09 -25.12
C LEU A 92 -28.26 -29.19 -25.03
N TYR A 93 -29.05 -29.16 -23.96
CA TYR A 93 -30.14 -30.11 -23.71
C TYR A 93 -31.47 -29.37 -23.61
N ASP A 94 -32.56 -30.09 -24.00
CA ASP A 94 -33.93 -29.63 -23.79
C ASP A 94 -34.40 -29.84 -22.33
N ALA A 95 -35.66 -29.45 -22.04
CA ALA A 95 -36.27 -29.63 -20.73
C ALA A 95 -36.42 -31.11 -20.28
N ASN A 96 -36.35 -32.06 -21.20
CA ASN A 96 -36.44 -33.49 -20.93
C ASN A 96 -35.05 -34.13 -20.77
N GLY A 97 -33.98 -33.36 -20.91
CA GLY A 97 -32.61 -33.86 -20.88
C GLY A 97 -32.14 -34.51 -22.21
N ALA A 98 -32.88 -34.31 -23.32
CA ALA A 98 -32.43 -34.78 -24.60
C ALA A 98 -31.38 -33.80 -25.21
N LEU A 99 -30.28 -34.34 -25.74
CA LEU A 99 -29.21 -33.56 -26.39
C LEU A 99 -29.73 -32.95 -27.67
N ILE A 100 -29.68 -31.61 -27.78
CA ILE A 100 -30.08 -30.85 -28.97
C ILE A 100 -28.88 -30.59 -29.88
N ALA A 101 -27.75 -30.16 -29.28
CA ALA A 101 -26.55 -29.79 -30.03
C ALA A 101 -25.29 -30.00 -29.13
N GLU A 102 -24.18 -30.30 -29.83
CA GLU A 102 -22.85 -30.40 -29.18
C GLU A 102 -21.80 -29.78 -30.11
N ASN A 103 -20.84 -29.08 -29.53
CA ASN A 103 -19.68 -28.60 -30.26
C ASN A 103 -18.46 -28.49 -29.34
N ASP A 104 -17.28 -28.82 -29.88
CA ASP A 104 -15.98 -28.74 -29.19
C ASP A 104 -15.10 -27.60 -29.76
N ASN A 105 -15.52 -26.94 -30.84
CA ASN A 105 -14.78 -25.86 -31.50
C ASN A 105 -15.74 -24.77 -31.99
N ASP A 106 -15.51 -23.53 -31.60
CA ASP A 106 -16.42 -22.44 -31.98
C ASP A 106 -16.32 -22.05 -33.45
N GLY A 107 -15.13 -22.15 -34.03
CA GLY A 107 -14.91 -21.66 -35.39
C GLY A 107 -15.13 -20.16 -35.56
N ASN A 108 -15.42 -19.41 -34.48
CA ASN A 108 -15.69 -17.98 -34.47
C ASN A 108 -14.38 -17.22 -34.64
N PRO A 109 -14.23 -16.37 -35.69
CA PRO A 109 -13.04 -15.55 -35.88
C PRO A 109 -12.84 -14.54 -34.74
N ASP A 110 -13.91 -14.17 -34.00
CA ASP A 110 -13.87 -13.24 -32.88
C ASP A 110 -13.42 -13.93 -31.58
N ALA A 111 -13.38 -15.27 -31.52
CA ALA A 111 -12.87 -16.03 -30.36
C ALA A 111 -11.34 -16.22 -30.41
N LEU A 112 -10.59 -15.22 -30.85
CA LEU A 112 -9.13 -15.24 -30.75
C LEU A 112 -8.71 -15.03 -29.28
N PRO A 113 -7.78 -15.85 -28.76
CA PRO A 113 -6.81 -16.64 -29.52
C PRO A 113 -7.12 -18.14 -29.59
N ASN A 114 -8.19 -18.63 -28.96
CA ASN A 114 -8.40 -20.07 -28.86
C ASN A 114 -9.56 -20.56 -29.72
N ARG A 115 -9.26 -21.02 -30.96
CA ARG A 115 -10.24 -21.67 -31.84
C ARG A 115 -10.80 -23.01 -31.32
N ARG A 116 -10.34 -23.47 -30.15
CA ARG A 116 -10.78 -24.70 -29.51
C ARG A 116 -11.82 -24.45 -28.41
N ALA A 117 -12.09 -23.18 -28.09
CA ALA A 117 -13.21 -22.83 -27.22
C ALA A 117 -14.53 -23.20 -27.92
N SER A 118 -15.45 -23.78 -27.18
CA SER A 118 -16.69 -24.32 -27.75
C SER A 118 -17.77 -23.26 -27.88
N GLY A 119 -18.59 -23.37 -28.95
CA GLY A 119 -19.69 -22.48 -29.18
C GLY A 119 -20.78 -23.10 -30.05
N LEU A 120 -22.02 -22.68 -29.84
CA LEU A 120 -23.21 -23.10 -30.59
C LEU A 120 -23.98 -21.89 -31.09
N THR A 121 -24.49 -21.96 -32.31
CA THR A 121 -25.53 -21.07 -32.81
C THR A 121 -26.72 -21.92 -33.23
N VAL A 122 -27.85 -21.76 -32.55
CA VAL A 122 -29.00 -22.65 -32.65
C VAL A 122 -30.29 -21.85 -32.72
N ASN A 123 -31.29 -22.42 -33.43
CA ASN A 123 -32.65 -21.90 -33.41
C ASN A 123 -33.38 -22.60 -32.27
N LEU A 124 -33.87 -21.84 -31.30
CA LEU A 124 -34.59 -22.32 -30.14
C LEU A 124 -36.02 -21.78 -30.11
N GLU A 125 -36.94 -22.65 -29.72
CA GLU A 125 -38.31 -22.27 -29.38
C GLU A 125 -38.37 -21.71 -27.95
N ALA A 126 -39.46 -21.05 -27.56
CA ALA A 126 -39.68 -20.67 -26.18
C ALA A 126 -39.72 -21.91 -25.28
N GLY A 127 -38.92 -21.95 -24.24
CA GLY A 127 -38.80 -23.13 -23.40
C GLY A 127 -37.58 -23.11 -22.46
N THR A 128 -37.39 -24.20 -21.73
CA THR A 128 -36.27 -24.40 -20.80
C THR A 128 -35.18 -25.23 -21.46
N TYR A 129 -33.95 -24.79 -21.28
CA TYR A 129 -32.76 -25.43 -21.83
C TYR A 129 -31.65 -25.52 -20.79
N THR A 130 -30.75 -26.47 -20.95
CA THR A 130 -29.55 -26.59 -20.10
C THR A 130 -28.29 -26.64 -20.97
N ALA A 131 -27.42 -25.67 -20.77
CA ALA A 131 -26.07 -25.69 -21.33
C ALA A 131 -25.14 -26.44 -20.35
N GLN A 132 -24.36 -27.38 -20.87
CA GLN A 132 -23.32 -28.06 -20.11
C GLN A 132 -21.95 -27.74 -20.72
N VAL A 133 -21.04 -27.25 -19.90
CA VAL A 133 -19.62 -27.01 -20.23
C VAL A 133 -18.78 -28.10 -19.62
N ALA A 134 -17.86 -28.64 -20.38
CA ALA A 134 -16.92 -29.67 -19.94
C ALA A 134 -15.56 -29.49 -20.61
N TYR A 135 -14.53 -30.08 -20.05
CA TYR A 135 -13.23 -30.17 -20.68
C TYR A 135 -13.21 -31.26 -21.76
N TYR A 136 -12.55 -31.02 -22.90
CA TYR A 136 -12.54 -31.96 -24.01
C TYR A 136 -11.88 -33.32 -23.66
N PHE A 137 -10.78 -33.28 -22.89
CA PHE A 137 -10.01 -34.49 -22.50
C PHE A 137 -10.12 -34.86 -21.03
N ASP A 138 -11.01 -34.31 -20.24
CA ASP A 138 -11.16 -34.53 -18.80
C ASP A 138 -9.84 -34.40 -17.99
N MET A 139 -8.83 -33.66 -18.47
CA MET A 139 -7.49 -33.60 -17.90
C MET A 139 -7.04 -32.19 -17.52
N GLY A 140 -7.93 -31.21 -17.46
CA GLY A 140 -7.55 -29.84 -17.28
C GLY A 140 -8.14 -29.15 -16.07
N ARG A 141 -7.66 -27.95 -15.86
CA ARG A 141 -8.23 -26.93 -15.00
C ARG A 141 -8.49 -25.73 -15.88
N ALA A 142 -9.72 -25.27 -15.97
CA ALA A 142 -10.10 -24.16 -16.81
C ALA A 142 -10.82 -23.09 -16.00
N ARG A 143 -10.47 -21.84 -16.27
CA ARG A 143 -11.31 -20.69 -15.96
C ARG A 143 -12.01 -20.27 -17.26
N TYR A 144 -13.29 -19.94 -17.19
CA TYR A 144 -14.05 -19.58 -18.38
C TYR A 144 -15.20 -18.62 -18.07
N ALA A 145 -15.81 -18.07 -19.13
CA ALA A 145 -17.11 -17.44 -19.07
C ALA A 145 -18.07 -18.13 -20.06
N LEU A 146 -19.33 -18.34 -19.64
CA LEU A 146 -20.40 -18.82 -20.50
C LEU A 146 -21.32 -17.66 -20.85
N ARG A 147 -21.45 -17.33 -22.14
CA ARG A 147 -22.39 -16.32 -22.65
C ARG A 147 -23.54 -16.98 -23.39
N VAL A 148 -24.77 -16.51 -23.12
CA VAL A 148 -25.97 -16.86 -23.90
C VAL A 148 -26.67 -15.59 -24.33
N PHE A 149 -26.80 -15.37 -25.62
CA PHE A 149 -27.35 -14.13 -26.19
C PHE A 149 -28.09 -14.37 -27.50
N PRO A 150 -29.03 -13.46 -27.87
CA PRO A 150 -29.74 -13.56 -29.13
C PRO A 150 -28.85 -13.17 -30.32
N GLY A 151 -29.09 -13.79 -31.48
CA GLY A 151 -28.35 -13.51 -32.72
C GLY A 151 -26.99 -14.23 -32.80
N THR A 152 -26.15 -13.77 -33.73
CA THR A 152 -24.86 -14.40 -34.04
C THR A 152 -23.65 -13.56 -33.64
N LEU A 153 -23.85 -12.27 -33.39
CA LEU A 153 -22.78 -11.35 -33.00
C LEU A 153 -22.73 -11.25 -31.46
N ALA A 154 -21.58 -11.50 -30.90
CA ALA A 154 -21.35 -11.34 -29.47
C ALA A 154 -21.48 -9.87 -29.08
N PRO A 155 -22.31 -9.53 -28.08
CA PRO A 155 -22.29 -8.20 -27.53
C PRO A 155 -21.02 -8.01 -26.72
N ASP A 156 -20.19 -7.04 -27.07
CA ASP A 156 -19.13 -6.53 -26.22
C ASP A 156 -19.82 -5.66 -25.17
N TYR A 157 -19.75 -6.06 -23.91
CA TYR A 157 -20.43 -5.33 -22.85
C TYR A 157 -19.55 -5.22 -21.60
N ASP A 158 -19.04 -4.02 -21.36
CA ASP A 158 -18.53 -3.58 -20.07
C ASP A 158 -19.47 -2.47 -19.55
N PRO A 159 -20.06 -2.62 -18.33
CA PRO A 159 -20.98 -1.62 -17.77
C PRO A 159 -20.28 -0.31 -17.39
N THR A 160 -18.95 -0.27 -17.39
CA THR A 160 -18.17 0.91 -17.01
C THR A 160 -17.64 1.71 -18.19
N GLU A 161 -17.87 1.23 -19.40
CA GLU A 161 -17.46 1.91 -20.62
C GLU A 161 -18.24 3.22 -20.89
N PRO A 162 -17.56 4.24 -21.44
CA PRO A 162 -16.14 4.32 -21.79
C PRO A 162 -15.26 4.69 -20.60
N ASN A 163 -14.17 3.94 -20.34
CA ASN A 163 -13.25 4.13 -19.21
C ASN A 163 -11.76 4.16 -19.64
N ASP A 164 -11.46 4.35 -20.93
CA ASP A 164 -10.12 4.30 -21.52
C ASP A 164 -9.15 5.44 -21.12
N THR A 165 -9.59 6.43 -20.35
CA THR A 165 -8.79 7.60 -20.02
C THR A 165 -8.79 7.91 -18.52
N LEU A 166 -7.78 8.67 -18.07
CA LEU A 166 -7.68 9.10 -16.66
C LEU A 166 -8.93 9.86 -16.19
N GLU A 167 -9.51 10.71 -17.05
CA GLU A 167 -10.70 11.50 -16.73
C GLU A 167 -11.95 10.64 -16.58
N ARG A 168 -11.99 9.49 -17.23
CA ARG A 168 -13.10 8.54 -17.21
C ARG A 168 -12.82 7.30 -16.36
N SER A 169 -11.69 7.30 -15.64
CA SER A 169 -11.29 6.17 -14.82
C SER A 169 -12.38 5.76 -13.81
N VAL A 170 -12.60 4.47 -13.68
CA VAL A 170 -13.51 3.89 -12.69
C VAL A 170 -12.94 4.13 -11.30
N ASN A 171 -13.69 4.83 -10.44
CA ASN A 171 -13.27 5.08 -9.07
C ASN A 171 -13.64 3.90 -8.17
N LEU A 172 -12.66 3.15 -7.70
CA LEU A 172 -12.82 2.04 -6.75
C LEU A 172 -12.98 2.50 -5.30
N GLY A 173 -12.87 3.82 -5.04
CA GLY A 173 -13.03 4.40 -3.72
C GLY A 173 -11.71 4.52 -2.94
N ARG A 174 -11.87 4.60 -1.62
CA ARG A 174 -10.75 4.78 -0.66
C ARG A 174 -10.69 3.58 0.27
N PHE A 175 -9.49 3.16 0.65
CA PHE A 175 -9.30 2.10 1.63
C PHE A 175 -8.00 2.25 2.42
N SER A 176 -8.06 1.84 3.69
CA SER A 176 -6.93 1.89 4.63
C SER A 176 -6.26 0.51 4.78
N GLY A 177 -6.44 -0.36 3.82
CA GLY A 177 -5.94 -1.73 3.83
C GLY A 177 -7.04 -2.77 3.66
N GLY A 178 -6.63 -4.01 3.51
CA GLY A 178 -7.51 -5.11 3.14
C GLY A 178 -7.51 -5.39 1.65
N GLU A 179 -8.64 -5.77 1.10
CA GLU A 179 -8.77 -6.11 -0.31
C GLU A 179 -9.99 -5.43 -0.95
N ILE A 180 -9.82 -4.90 -2.16
CA ILE A 180 -10.91 -4.50 -3.05
C ILE A 180 -10.95 -5.52 -4.19
N ILE A 181 -12.14 -6.04 -4.47
CA ILE A 181 -12.40 -6.88 -5.63
C ILE A 181 -13.52 -6.19 -6.40
N THR A 182 -13.35 -6.00 -7.72
CA THR A 182 -14.44 -5.50 -8.54
C THR A 182 -15.60 -6.49 -8.48
N GLN A 183 -16.76 -6.03 -8.03
CA GLN A 183 -17.94 -6.90 -7.83
C GLN A 183 -18.58 -7.27 -9.16
N ASP A 184 -18.50 -6.37 -10.13
CA ASP A 184 -19.01 -6.59 -11.47
C ASP A 184 -17.90 -7.15 -12.35
N TYR A 185 -18.28 -7.90 -13.39
CA TYR A 185 -17.35 -8.30 -14.42
C TYR A 185 -16.88 -7.08 -15.21
N ARG A 186 -15.67 -7.17 -15.74
CA ARG A 186 -15.07 -6.23 -16.68
C ARG A 186 -14.77 -6.98 -17.97
N PHE A 187 -14.82 -6.28 -19.07
CA PHE A 187 -14.62 -6.91 -20.37
C PHE A 187 -13.69 -6.07 -21.25
N LEU A 188 -12.54 -6.63 -21.56
CA LEU A 188 -11.63 -6.06 -22.56
C LEU A 188 -12.09 -6.45 -23.96
N SER A 189 -12.40 -5.46 -24.80
CA SER A 189 -12.80 -5.69 -26.18
C SER A 189 -11.66 -6.30 -27.00
N TYR A 190 -12.04 -7.18 -27.92
CA TYR A 190 -11.07 -7.80 -28.81
C TYR A 190 -10.52 -6.77 -29.82
N GLY A 191 -9.21 -6.89 -30.14
CA GLY A 191 -8.57 -6.00 -31.12
C GLY A 191 -7.50 -5.08 -30.55
N GLY A 192 -7.28 -5.10 -29.24
CA GLY A 192 -6.10 -4.50 -28.59
C GLY A 192 -6.12 -2.99 -28.40
N GLY A 193 -7.27 -2.34 -28.66
CA GLY A 193 -7.42 -0.89 -28.45
C GLY A 193 -8.09 -0.49 -27.14
N ASP A 194 -8.62 -1.45 -26.41
CA ASP A 194 -9.36 -1.26 -25.17
C ASP A 194 -8.43 -1.25 -23.97
N ILE A 195 -8.60 -0.25 -23.12
CA ILE A 195 -7.79 -0.04 -21.91
C ILE A 195 -8.72 0.39 -20.77
N ASP A 196 -8.96 -0.50 -19.85
CA ASP A 196 -9.72 -0.17 -18.64
C ASP A 196 -8.86 0.61 -17.65
N VAL A 197 -9.27 1.82 -17.31
CA VAL A 197 -8.58 2.66 -16.35
C VAL A 197 -9.34 2.72 -15.02
N TYR A 198 -8.66 2.39 -13.94
CA TYR A 198 -9.17 2.46 -12.57
C TYR A 198 -8.37 3.46 -11.76
N ARG A 199 -9.01 4.01 -10.74
CA ARG A 199 -8.33 4.76 -9.68
C ARG A 199 -8.83 4.36 -8.31
N PHE A 200 -7.95 4.41 -7.33
CA PHE A 200 -8.30 4.29 -5.92
C PHE A 200 -7.37 5.15 -5.06
N ASP A 201 -7.83 5.50 -3.87
CA ASP A 201 -7.01 6.19 -2.88
C ASP A 201 -6.61 5.22 -1.78
N LEU A 202 -5.31 5.05 -1.58
CA LEU A 202 -4.77 4.33 -0.43
C LEU A 202 -4.61 5.32 0.73
N ASP A 203 -5.38 5.14 1.81
CA ASP A 203 -5.41 6.07 2.93
C ASP A 203 -4.24 5.88 3.90
N ASP A 204 -3.77 4.64 4.06
CA ASP A 204 -2.60 4.29 4.85
C ASP A 204 -1.56 3.58 3.98
N PRO A 205 -0.26 3.85 4.18
CA PRO A 205 0.79 3.13 3.47
C PRO A 205 0.73 1.63 3.74
N ALA A 206 1.14 0.84 2.75
CA ALA A 206 1.19 -0.61 2.86
C ALA A 206 2.62 -1.13 2.69
N GLN A 207 2.97 -2.21 3.40
CA GLN A 207 4.25 -2.88 3.18
C GLN A 207 4.35 -3.42 1.76
N THR A 208 3.25 -3.92 1.23
CA THR A 208 3.13 -4.34 -0.16
C THR A 208 1.72 -4.05 -0.64
N LEU A 209 1.60 -3.33 -1.75
CA LEU A 209 0.36 -3.18 -2.50
C LEU A 209 0.42 -4.15 -3.66
N THR A 210 -0.54 -5.07 -3.73
CA THR A 210 -0.64 -6.05 -4.80
C THR A 210 -1.87 -5.79 -5.65
N ILE A 211 -1.69 -5.72 -6.96
CA ILE A 211 -2.75 -5.49 -7.94
C ILE A 211 -2.71 -6.65 -8.93
N ARG A 212 -3.85 -7.34 -9.11
CA ARG A 212 -3.96 -8.57 -9.90
C ARG A 212 -5.17 -8.55 -10.80
N THR A 213 -5.04 -9.17 -11.97
CA THR A 213 -6.20 -9.62 -12.76
C THR A 213 -6.51 -11.09 -12.43
N GLN A 214 -7.78 -11.40 -12.27
CA GLN A 214 -8.29 -12.76 -12.20
C GLN A 214 -9.10 -13.01 -13.47
N THR A 215 -8.61 -13.88 -14.34
CA THR A 215 -9.09 -13.96 -15.72
C THR A 215 -8.62 -15.23 -16.42
N TYR A 216 -9.21 -15.54 -17.58
CA TYR A 216 -8.67 -16.49 -18.56
C TYR A 216 -7.89 -15.77 -19.68
N VAL A 217 -7.89 -14.44 -19.69
CA VAL A 217 -7.22 -13.61 -20.69
C VAL A 217 -5.77 -13.39 -20.27
N ASP A 218 -4.88 -13.34 -21.26
CA ASP A 218 -3.53 -12.85 -21.11
C ASP A 218 -3.58 -11.32 -21.05
N THR A 219 -3.33 -10.76 -19.89
CA THR A 219 -3.49 -9.33 -19.59
C THR A 219 -2.15 -8.64 -19.37
N LEU A 220 -2.18 -7.33 -19.40
CA LEU A 220 -1.07 -6.46 -18.99
C LEU A 220 -1.61 -5.40 -18.04
N ILE A 221 -0.95 -5.24 -16.90
CA ILE A 221 -1.24 -4.18 -15.94
C ILE A 221 -0.12 -3.14 -15.93
N HIS A 222 -0.50 -1.85 -16.03
CA HIS A 222 0.36 -0.72 -15.65
C HIS A 222 -0.22 -0.03 -14.44
N VAL A 223 0.61 0.33 -13.47
CA VAL A 223 0.21 1.08 -12.28
C VAL A 223 1.02 2.35 -12.18
N VAL A 224 0.35 3.49 -12.05
CA VAL A 224 0.98 4.78 -11.77
C VAL A 224 0.77 5.09 -10.30
N ALA A 225 1.86 5.14 -9.54
CA ALA A 225 1.86 5.45 -8.11
C ALA A 225 1.76 6.98 -7.84
N PRO A 226 1.42 7.43 -6.62
CA PRO A 226 1.27 8.85 -6.29
C PRO A 226 2.53 9.70 -6.55
N ASN A 227 3.71 9.10 -6.48
CA ASN A 227 4.99 9.74 -6.78
C ASN A 227 5.33 9.80 -8.29
N GLY A 228 4.44 9.31 -9.15
CA GLY A 228 4.63 9.23 -10.60
C GLY A 228 5.44 8.02 -11.08
N GLN A 229 5.89 7.15 -10.18
CA GLN A 229 6.56 5.90 -10.58
C GLN A 229 5.58 4.96 -11.24
N VAL A 230 6.04 4.27 -12.30
CA VAL A 230 5.24 3.30 -13.07
C VAL A 230 5.76 1.89 -12.80
N TYR A 231 4.82 0.98 -12.54
CA TYR A 231 5.05 -0.44 -12.38
C TYR A 231 4.26 -1.18 -13.46
N GLU A 232 4.82 -2.22 -14.03
CA GLU A 232 4.22 -2.97 -15.14
C GLU A 232 4.51 -4.45 -15.00
N ASN A 233 3.52 -5.28 -15.33
CA ASN A 233 3.68 -6.72 -15.50
C ASN A 233 2.58 -7.31 -16.38
N ASP A 234 2.91 -8.33 -17.18
CA ASP A 234 1.99 -9.05 -18.08
C ASP A 234 1.79 -10.53 -17.68
N ASP A 235 2.58 -11.05 -16.76
CA ASP A 235 2.50 -12.43 -16.29
C ASP A 235 2.36 -12.52 -14.77
N SER A 236 1.89 -13.66 -14.27
CA SER A 236 1.82 -13.94 -12.85
C SER A 236 1.88 -15.44 -12.54
N GLU A 237 2.58 -15.79 -11.47
CA GLU A 237 2.59 -17.15 -10.94
C GLU A 237 1.45 -17.40 -9.93
N TRP A 238 0.67 -16.39 -9.57
CA TRP A 238 -0.34 -16.49 -8.52
C TRP A 238 -1.58 -17.27 -8.94
N ASP A 239 -1.97 -17.20 -10.23
CA ASP A 239 -3.10 -17.96 -10.77
C ASP A 239 -2.60 -19.17 -11.57
N PRO A 240 -2.54 -20.37 -10.97
CA PRO A 240 -2.06 -21.56 -11.66
C PRO A 240 -2.97 -22.00 -12.82
N MET A 241 -4.18 -21.43 -12.93
CA MET A 241 -5.12 -21.70 -14.04
C MET A 241 -4.87 -20.78 -15.22
N ASN A 242 -4.26 -19.62 -15.00
CA ASN A 242 -3.90 -18.70 -16.06
C ASN A 242 -2.58 -17.97 -15.75
N PRO A 243 -1.43 -18.51 -16.14
CA PRO A 243 -0.13 -17.82 -15.96
C PRO A 243 -0.04 -16.47 -16.67
N GLY A 244 -0.84 -16.22 -17.71
CA GLY A 244 -0.94 -14.92 -18.41
C GLY A 244 -1.84 -13.89 -17.70
N ALA A 245 -2.36 -14.20 -16.50
CA ALA A 245 -2.97 -13.19 -15.64
C ALA A 245 -1.88 -12.31 -15.03
N SER A 246 -2.10 -11.00 -15.01
CA SER A 246 -1.07 -10.05 -14.55
C SER A 246 -1.07 -9.87 -13.04
N GLU A 247 0.11 -9.65 -12.46
CA GLU A 247 0.28 -9.22 -11.07
C GLU A 247 1.36 -8.14 -10.96
N VAL A 248 1.03 -7.02 -10.34
CA VAL A 248 1.98 -5.98 -9.94
C VAL A 248 2.07 -5.95 -8.42
N GLN A 249 3.29 -5.99 -7.89
CA GLN A 249 3.60 -5.79 -6.49
C GLN A 249 4.41 -4.51 -6.30
N ILE A 250 3.92 -3.61 -5.45
CA ILE A 250 4.58 -2.34 -5.11
C ILE A 250 5.01 -2.45 -3.66
N PRO A 251 6.32 -2.60 -3.39
CA PRO A 251 6.84 -2.61 -2.03
C PRO A 251 6.75 -1.20 -1.42
N PHE A 252 6.48 -1.12 -0.13
CA PHE A 252 6.39 0.14 0.62
C PHE A 252 5.52 1.18 -0.06
N ALA A 253 4.30 0.76 -0.43
CA ALA A 253 3.35 1.62 -1.13
C ALA A 253 2.96 2.82 -0.27
N SER A 254 3.14 4.03 -0.80
CA SER A 254 2.80 5.27 -0.13
C SER A 254 1.31 5.54 -0.14
N ARG A 255 0.85 6.36 0.81
CA ARG A 255 -0.48 6.96 0.78
C ARG A 255 -0.67 7.81 -0.48
N GLY A 256 -1.86 7.79 -1.07
CA GLY A 256 -2.24 8.64 -2.20
C GLY A 256 -3.06 7.92 -3.26
N THR A 257 -3.24 8.59 -4.39
CA THR A 257 -4.04 8.08 -5.51
C THR A 257 -3.19 7.24 -6.44
N TYR A 258 -3.67 6.05 -6.72
CA TYR A 258 -3.11 5.10 -7.69
C TYR A 258 -4.02 5.02 -8.91
N TYR A 259 -3.41 4.94 -10.09
CA TYR A 259 -4.10 4.64 -11.34
C TYR A 259 -3.65 3.29 -11.86
N VAL A 260 -4.61 2.47 -12.26
CA VAL A 260 -4.38 1.12 -12.80
C VAL A 260 -4.94 1.07 -14.20
N PHE A 261 -4.12 0.65 -15.16
CA PHE A 261 -4.48 0.45 -16.54
C PHE A 261 -4.43 -1.05 -16.81
N VAL A 262 -5.53 -1.61 -17.26
CA VAL A 262 -5.63 -3.02 -17.63
C VAL A 262 -5.91 -3.10 -19.13
N ARG A 263 -5.16 -3.93 -19.83
CA ARG A 263 -5.39 -4.23 -21.26
C ARG A 263 -5.07 -5.68 -21.57
N GLY A 264 -5.58 -6.18 -22.69
CA GLY A 264 -5.16 -7.48 -23.21
C GLY A 264 -3.74 -7.43 -23.75
N TYR A 265 -2.96 -8.46 -23.51
CA TYR A 265 -1.64 -8.60 -24.13
C TYR A 265 -1.82 -8.94 -25.63
N GLY A 266 -1.19 -8.17 -26.50
CA GLY A 266 -1.43 -8.26 -27.95
C GLY A 266 -2.84 -7.77 -28.32
N PHE A 267 -3.64 -8.62 -28.97
CA PHE A 267 -5.01 -8.33 -29.41
C PHE A 267 -6.07 -9.11 -28.63
N ARG A 268 -5.73 -9.60 -27.45
CA ARG A 268 -6.59 -10.45 -26.64
C ARG A 268 -7.63 -9.61 -25.91
N GLY A 269 -8.82 -10.17 -25.75
CA GLY A 269 -9.92 -9.59 -25.00
C GLY A 269 -10.68 -10.67 -24.23
N GLY A 270 -11.59 -10.26 -23.37
CA GLY A 270 -12.43 -11.13 -22.58
C GLY A 270 -12.67 -10.61 -21.17
N TYR A 271 -13.31 -11.43 -20.33
CA TYR A 271 -13.72 -11.04 -18.99
C TYR A 271 -12.60 -11.18 -17.97
N TYR A 272 -12.55 -10.26 -17.00
CA TYR A 272 -11.62 -10.29 -15.87
C TYR A 272 -12.20 -9.64 -14.62
N ARG A 273 -11.59 -9.89 -13.48
CA ARG A 273 -11.71 -9.14 -12.22
C ARG A 273 -10.41 -8.43 -11.92
N LEU A 274 -10.52 -7.21 -11.40
CA LEU A 274 -9.40 -6.54 -10.78
C LEU A 274 -9.44 -6.76 -9.26
N ARG A 275 -8.31 -7.18 -8.68
CA ARG A 275 -8.11 -7.33 -7.24
C ARG A 275 -7.00 -6.40 -6.80
N VAL A 276 -7.25 -5.62 -5.76
CA VAL A 276 -6.28 -4.73 -5.12
C VAL A 276 -6.19 -5.12 -3.67
N SER A 277 -5.01 -5.48 -3.21
CA SER A 277 -4.76 -5.92 -1.83
C SER A 277 -3.61 -5.13 -1.21
N ALA A 278 -3.87 -4.52 -0.05
CA ALA A 278 -2.90 -3.73 0.72
C ALA A 278 -2.99 -4.12 2.19
N PRO A 279 -2.30 -5.20 2.63
CA PRO A 279 -2.29 -5.56 4.03
C PRO A 279 -1.64 -4.44 4.85
N LEU A 280 -2.31 -4.02 5.92
CA LEU A 280 -1.79 -3.03 6.85
C LEU A 280 -0.69 -3.65 7.72
N PRO A 281 0.46 -2.99 7.88
CA PRO A 281 1.42 -3.40 8.88
C PRO A 281 0.83 -3.16 10.27
N SER A 282 0.72 -4.21 11.08
CA SER A 282 0.33 -4.08 12.50
C SER A 282 1.51 -3.63 13.37
N GLU A 283 2.73 -3.85 12.90
CA GLU A 283 3.98 -3.60 13.60
C GLU A 283 5.10 -3.37 12.59
N ILE A 284 6.03 -2.46 12.92
CA ILE A 284 7.32 -2.31 12.25
C ILE A 284 8.38 -2.72 13.28
N ALA A 285 9.21 -3.71 12.96
CA ALA A 285 10.24 -4.22 13.85
C ALA A 285 11.63 -4.01 13.26
N LEU A 286 12.51 -3.34 14.02
CA LEU A 286 13.95 -3.27 13.76
C LEU A 286 14.67 -4.35 14.56
N ARG A 287 15.68 -4.95 13.99
CA ARG A 287 16.43 -6.06 14.60
C ARG A 287 17.92 -5.90 14.40
N CYS A 288 18.66 -6.09 15.47
CA CYS A 288 20.10 -6.31 15.45
C CYS A 288 20.45 -7.40 16.43
N ALA A 289 21.54 -8.13 16.24
CA ALA A 289 22.05 -9.23 17.08
C ALA A 289 21.08 -9.73 18.18
N ASN A 290 21.06 -9.07 19.35
CA ASN A 290 20.30 -9.45 20.55
C ASN A 290 19.22 -8.43 20.95
N ALA A 291 18.95 -7.42 20.09
CA ALA A 291 17.95 -6.40 20.36
C ALA A 291 16.91 -6.29 19.25
N GLU A 292 15.68 -5.94 19.64
CA GLU A 292 14.57 -5.69 18.75
C GLU A 292 13.82 -4.43 19.24
N PHE A 293 13.63 -3.47 18.34
CA PHE A 293 12.79 -2.30 18.57
C PHE A 293 11.52 -2.41 17.74
N ARG A 294 10.38 -2.39 18.39
CA ARG A 294 9.07 -2.58 17.76
C ARG A 294 8.24 -1.32 17.86
N LEU A 295 7.77 -0.85 16.73
CA LEU A 295 6.79 0.23 16.63
C LEU A 295 5.42 -0.39 16.33
N ARG A 296 4.47 -0.25 17.25
CA ARG A 296 3.14 -0.85 17.10
C ARG A 296 2.12 0.16 16.64
N ARG A 297 1.19 -0.32 15.82
CA ARG A 297 -0.04 0.39 15.51
C ARG A 297 -1.05 0.10 16.61
N LEU A 298 -1.55 1.13 17.30
CA LEU A 298 -2.58 0.96 18.32
C LEU A 298 -3.85 0.39 17.70
N SER A 299 -4.34 -0.73 18.22
CA SER A 299 -5.60 -1.35 17.81
C SER A 299 -6.77 -0.44 18.18
N GLY A 300 -7.72 -0.20 17.26
CA GLY A 300 -8.96 0.53 17.48
C GLY A 300 -8.95 2.01 17.08
N SER A 301 -7.83 2.56 16.60
CA SER A 301 -7.79 3.89 15.99
C SER A 301 -7.10 3.82 14.64
N PRO A 302 -7.86 3.68 13.53
CA PRO A 302 -7.27 3.48 12.21
C PRO A 302 -6.45 4.68 11.70
N THR A 303 -6.59 5.85 12.31
CA THR A 303 -5.97 7.09 11.79
C THR A 303 -5.26 7.93 12.84
N ARG A 304 -5.30 7.57 14.13
CA ARG A 304 -4.70 8.40 15.18
C ARG A 304 -3.56 7.66 15.86
N ASN A 305 -2.38 8.26 15.81
CA ASN A 305 -1.11 7.81 16.40
C ASN A 305 -0.58 6.46 15.87
N PRO A 306 -0.50 6.23 14.54
CA PRO A 306 0.18 5.05 14.04
C PRO A 306 1.67 5.13 14.44
N PHE A 307 2.19 4.04 15.00
CA PHE A 307 3.60 3.88 15.34
C PHE A 307 4.20 4.91 16.32
N ASN A 308 3.41 5.33 17.31
CA ASN A 308 3.88 6.10 18.46
C ASN A 308 3.99 5.26 19.74
N ASN A 309 3.64 3.99 19.71
CA ASN A 309 3.86 3.05 20.80
C ASN A 309 5.02 2.14 20.44
N ALA A 310 6.01 2.03 21.29
CA ALA A 310 7.24 1.31 21.02
C ALA A 310 7.61 0.40 22.18
N ASP A 311 8.14 -0.79 21.86
CA ASP A 311 8.82 -1.68 22.81
C ASP A 311 10.28 -1.79 22.38
N TRP A 312 11.19 -1.92 23.33
CA TRP A 312 12.60 -2.20 23.08
C TRP A 312 13.05 -3.43 23.85
N LEU A 313 13.14 -4.54 23.14
CA LEU A 313 13.55 -5.80 23.70
C LEU A 313 15.07 -5.95 23.58
N HIS A 314 15.69 -6.33 24.68
CA HIS A 314 17.10 -6.73 24.72
C HIS A 314 17.21 -8.08 25.44
N ASN A 315 17.84 -9.07 24.79
CA ASN A 315 17.87 -10.46 25.27
C ASN A 315 16.47 -11.00 25.65
N GLY A 316 15.43 -10.60 24.89
CA GLY A 316 14.05 -11.03 25.09
C GLY A 316 13.30 -10.35 26.25
N ARG A 317 13.89 -9.38 26.92
CA ARG A 317 13.23 -8.56 27.96
C ARG A 317 12.94 -7.17 27.43
N ASP A 318 11.76 -6.65 27.75
CA ASP A 318 11.35 -5.31 27.37
C ASP A 318 11.90 -4.27 28.37
N HIS A 319 12.40 -3.16 27.83
CA HIS A 319 13.02 -2.06 28.57
C HIS A 319 12.35 -0.71 28.32
N LEU A 320 11.27 -0.67 27.55
CA LEU A 320 10.62 0.56 27.14
C LEU A 320 9.10 0.40 27.19
N TYR A 321 8.43 1.19 28.05
CA TYR A 321 6.98 1.20 28.10
C TYR A 321 6.37 2.06 26.99
N GLN A 322 6.95 3.23 26.70
CA GLN A 322 6.46 4.16 25.68
C GLN A 322 7.58 5.07 25.18
N MET A 323 7.55 5.39 23.89
CA MET A 323 8.43 6.38 23.27
C MET A 323 7.68 7.06 22.14
N GLY A 324 7.88 8.38 21.95
CA GLY A 324 7.25 9.07 20.84
C GLY A 324 7.68 10.52 20.66
N TRP A 325 7.19 11.07 19.56
CA TRP A 325 7.37 12.45 19.18
C TRP A 325 6.05 13.20 19.28
N TRP A 326 6.11 14.46 19.78
CA TRP A 326 5.01 15.43 19.76
C TRP A 326 5.48 16.71 19.12
N TYR A 327 4.54 17.49 18.59
CA TYR A 327 4.81 18.79 18.01
C TYR A 327 3.70 19.78 18.33
N ARG A 328 4.03 21.07 18.29
CA ARG A 328 3.10 22.17 18.39
C ARG A 328 3.57 23.32 17.49
N VAL A 329 2.69 23.83 16.64
CA VAL A 329 2.97 25.04 15.84
C VAL A 329 2.44 26.24 16.61
N GLN A 330 3.33 27.16 16.95
CA GLN A 330 2.98 28.37 17.70
C GLN A 330 1.96 29.23 16.94
N GLY A 331 0.93 29.69 17.64
CA GLY A 331 -0.15 30.49 17.05
C GLY A 331 -1.20 29.68 16.24
N THR A 332 -0.94 28.39 16.02
CA THR A 332 -1.88 27.48 15.33
C THR A 332 -2.48 26.49 16.32
N HIS A 333 -1.64 25.82 17.12
CA HIS A 333 -2.08 24.78 18.03
C HIS A 333 -2.18 25.30 19.47
N THR A 334 -3.23 24.87 20.16
CA THR A 334 -3.49 25.18 21.58
C THR A 334 -2.99 24.07 22.52
N ARG A 335 -2.38 23.02 21.95
CA ARG A 335 -1.83 21.87 22.69
C ARG A 335 -0.77 21.17 21.83
N GLU A 336 -0.05 20.24 22.43
CA GLU A 336 0.85 19.31 21.75
C GLU A 336 0.05 18.24 21.02
N LEU A 337 0.52 17.85 19.82
CA LEU A 337 -0.07 16.84 18.95
C LEU A 337 0.96 15.77 18.64
N ALA A 338 0.57 14.51 18.70
CA ALA A 338 1.37 13.43 18.14
C ALA A 338 1.16 13.37 16.63
N PRO A 339 2.21 13.14 15.81
CA PRO A 339 2.06 12.95 14.36
C PRO A 339 1.10 11.80 14.09
N SER A 340 0.05 12.06 13.30
CA SER A 340 -1.06 11.12 13.11
C SER A 340 -1.44 10.88 11.66
N ASN A 341 -1.13 11.84 10.78
CA ASN A 341 -1.47 11.76 9.37
C ASN A 341 -0.37 11.02 8.60
N PHE A 342 -0.32 9.70 8.82
CA PHE A 342 0.67 8.78 8.28
C PHE A 342 0.66 8.81 6.74
N TYR A 343 1.82 9.07 6.15
CA TYR A 343 1.97 9.28 4.71
C TYR A 343 2.75 8.16 4.02
N TYR A 344 3.89 7.74 4.62
CA TYR A 344 4.80 6.80 4.01
C TYR A 344 5.68 6.13 5.06
N TYR A 345 6.11 4.89 4.82
CA TYR A 345 7.24 4.30 5.52
C TYR A 345 8.11 3.50 4.56
N ASP A 346 9.39 3.38 4.90
CA ASP A 346 10.36 2.59 4.16
C ASP A 346 11.29 1.91 5.16
N GLN A 347 11.28 0.58 5.18
CA GLN A 347 12.21 -0.21 5.97
C GLN A 347 13.47 -0.48 5.14
N GLN A 348 14.40 0.46 5.17
CA GLN A 348 15.62 0.49 4.35
C GLN A 348 16.57 -0.68 4.64
N ALA A 349 16.55 -1.18 5.89
CA ALA A 349 17.32 -2.32 6.34
C ALA A 349 16.60 -3.00 7.52
N PRO A 350 17.01 -4.22 7.93
CA PRO A 350 16.43 -4.88 9.11
C PRO A 350 16.52 -4.04 10.39
N ASP A 351 17.50 -3.16 10.47
CA ASP A 351 17.83 -2.30 11.61
C ASP A 351 17.50 -0.82 11.40
N ARG A 352 16.92 -0.44 10.25
CA ARG A 352 16.60 0.96 9.93
C ARG A 352 15.23 1.12 9.28
N VAL A 353 14.46 2.12 9.72
CA VAL A 353 13.17 2.51 9.13
C VAL A 353 13.01 4.03 9.09
N VAL A 354 12.35 4.51 8.04
CA VAL A 354 11.89 5.89 7.88
C VAL A 354 10.37 5.89 7.86
N ILE A 355 9.74 6.80 8.61
CA ILE A 355 8.28 6.93 8.72
C ILE A 355 7.91 8.40 8.58
N ALA A 356 7.13 8.74 7.56
CA ALA A 356 6.73 10.11 7.26
C ALA A 356 5.27 10.39 7.59
N TYR A 357 4.99 11.60 8.06
CA TYR A 357 3.67 12.13 8.40
C TYR A 357 3.51 13.49 7.75
N PHE A 358 2.34 13.75 7.21
CA PHE A 358 2.00 15.02 6.59
C PHE A 358 0.99 15.79 7.47
N GLU A 359 1.48 16.75 8.25
CA GLU A 359 0.70 17.44 9.30
C GLU A 359 0.56 18.93 8.99
N GLU A 360 -0.62 19.41 8.62
CA GLU A 360 -0.98 20.84 8.47
C GLU A 360 0.08 21.72 7.78
N GLY A 361 0.69 21.19 6.73
CA GLY A 361 1.74 21.89 5.96
C GLY A 361 3.15 21.71 6.54
N LEU A 362 3.33 20.73 7.42
CA LEU A 362 4.63 20.18 7.83
C LEU A 362 4.79 18.78 7.27
N LEU A 363 5.98 18.44 6.82
CA LEU A 363 6.40 17.05 6.65
C LEU A 363 7.27 16.68 7.85
N LEU A 364 6.81 15.72 8.64
CA LEU A 364 7.53 15.18 9.78
C LEU A 364 8.01 13.78 9.43
N THR A 365 9.33 13.56 9.42
CA THR A 365 9.90 12.26 9.06
C THR A 365 10.72 11.72 10.21
N LYS A 366 10.23 10.65 10.84
CA LYS A 366 10.95 9.90 11.87
C LYS A 366 11.89 8.92 11.21
N GLN A 367 13.12 8.85 11.68
CA GLN A 367 14.05 7.77 11.34
C GLN A 367 14.46 7.06 12.62
N TYR A 368 14.39 5.74 12.60
CA TYR A 368 14.91 4.90 13.67
C TYR A 368 16.00 4.00 13.12
N ASP A 369 17.09 3.88 13.88
CA ASP A 369 18.25 3.05 13.54
C ASP A 369 18.70 2.32 14.81
N LEU A 370 18.67 0.99 14.79
CA LEU A 370 19.01 0.12 15.91
C LEU A 370 20.35 -0.57 15.66
N ARG A 371 21.34 -0.35 16.52
CA ARG A 371 22.67 -0.90 16.39
C ARG A 371 23.03 -1.81 17.56
N ALA A 372 23.67 -2.94 17.27
CA ALA A 372 24.33 -3.74 18.30
C ALA A 372 25.70 -3.15 18.60
N THR A 373 26.12 -3.21 19.86
CA THR A 373 27.44 -2.76 20.30
C THR A 373 28.39 -3.93 20.56
N ALA A 374 29.68 -3.66 20.54
CA ALA A 374 30.72 -4.69 20.69
C ALA A 374 30.71 -5.33 22.11
N ASP A 375 30.25 -4.62 23.12
CA ASP A 375 30.12 -5.08 24.50
C ASP A 375 28.81 -5.82 24.79
N GLY A 376 27.98 -6.04 23.76
CA GLY A 376 26.77 -6.85 23.81
C GLY A 376 25.50 -6.07 24.15
N GLY A 377 25.57 -4.76 24.26
CA GLY A 377 24.42 -3.87 24.37
C GLY A 377 23.81 -3.46 23.02
N SER A 378 22.98 -2.43 23.03
CA SER A 378 22.42 -1.86 21.81
C SER A 378 22.24 -0.34 21.93
N VAL A 379 22.31 0.35 20.77
CA VAL A 379 22.04 1.78 20.64
C VAL A 379 20.88 1.99 19.68
N LEU A 380 19.91 2.80 20.11
CA LEU A 380 18.78 3.24 19.29
C LEU A 380 18.94 4.74 19.00
N TYR A 381 19.00 5.09 17.73
CA TYR A 381 18.89 6.47 17.27
C TYR A 381 17.45 6.76 16.86
N ALA A 382 16.92 7.90 17.31
CA ALA A 382 15.58 8.36 17.01
C ALA A 382 15.66 9.79 16.47
N ASP A 383 15.70 9.93 15.17
CA ASP A 383 15.82 11.22 14.49
C ASP A 383 14.46 11.71 14.00
N LEU A 384 14.23 13.04 14.03
CA LEU A 384 13.05 13.67 13.46
C LEU A 384 13.47 14.81 12.53
N LEU A 385 13.23 14.64 11.24
CA LEU A 385 13.29 15.70 10.25
C LEU A 385 11.96 16.44 10.22
N VAL A 386 12.00 17.77 10.22
CA VAL A 386 10.84 18.65 10.09
C VAL A 386 11.05 19.59 8.89
N ILE A 387 10.08 19.63 7.98
CA ILE A 387 10.08 20.54 6.84
C ILE A 387 8.86 21.44 6.92
N ASN A 388 9.07 22.75 6.84
CA ASN A 388 7.99 23.72 6.68
C ASN A 388 7.59 23.81 5.21
N LEU A 389 6.48 23.21 4.81
CA LEU A 389 5.97 23.25 3.43
C LEU A 389 5.09 24.48 3.12
N GLN A 390 5.03 25.43 4.05
CA GLN A 390 4.25 26.67 3.88
C GLN A 390 5.12 27.81 3.33
N SER A 391 4.46 28.78 2.71
CA SER A 391 5.08 29.99 2.18
C SER A 391 5.35 31.06 3.25
N SER A 392 5.12 30.76 4.53
CA SER A 392 5.36 31.65 5.67
C SER A 392 6.26 31.00 6.71
N PRO A 393 7.08 31.76 7.45
CA PRO A 393 7.86 31.25 8.57
C PRO A 393 6.97 30.65 9.66
N ARG A 394 7.46 29.62 10.35
CA ARG A 394 6.77 28.97 11.47
C ARG A 394 7.71 28.75 12.63
N VAL A 395 7.18 28.92 13.83
CA VAL A 395 7.83 28.48 15.08
C VAL A 395 7.21 27.16 15.50
N ILE A 396 8.05 26.13 15.60
CA ILE A 396 7.62 24.77 15.88
C ILE A 396 8.29 24.30 17.16
N HIS A 397 7.49 23.89 18.13
CA HIS A 397 7.96 23.22 19.33
C HIS A 397 7.90 21.72 19.09
N LEU A 398 9.01 21.04 19.28
CA LEU A 398 9.12 19.59 19.17
C LEU A 398 9.41 18.98 20.54
N TYR A 399 8.87 17.81 20.79
CA TYR A 399 9.07 17.09 22.03
C TYR A 399 9.38 15.63 21.72
N HIS A 400 10.40 15.09 22.37
CA HIS A 400 10.67 13.67 22.36
C HIS A 400 10.56 13.14 23.77
N TYR A 401 9.73 12.12 23.97
CA TYR A 401 9.40 11.51 25.24
C TYR A 401 9.77 10.04 25.25
N ALA A 402 10.31 9.57 26.35
CA ALA A 402 10.53 8.16 26.63
C ALA A 402 10.14 7.81 28.06
N ASP A 403 9.51 6.66 28.21
CA ASP A 403 9.19 5.99 29.45
C ASP A 403 9.99 4.68 29.50
N ILE A 404 11.07 4.68 30.29
CA ILE A 404 12.05 3.59 30.30
C ILE A 404 11.82 2.72 31.51
N ASP A 405 11.32 1.51 31.28
CA ASP A 405 11.07 0.48 32.27
C ASP A 405 12.10 -0.66 32.13
N LEU A 406 13.28 -0.47 32.68
CA LEU A 406 14.37 -1.44 32.55
C LEU A 406 13.97 -2.84 33.05
N SER A 407 13.89 -3.81 32.11
CA SER A 407 13.39 -5.17 32.34
C SER A 407 11.97 -5.20 32.95
N GLY A 408 11.12 -4.21 32.63
CA GLY A 408 9.77 -4.05 33.19
C GLY A 408 9.73 -3.51 34.62
N ALA A 409 10.81 -2.93 35.11
CA ALA A 409 10.84 -2.33 36.42
C ALA A 409 10.29 -0.89 36.40
N THR A 410 9.27 -0.64 37.20
CA THR A 410 8.68 0.70 37.42
C THR A 410 9.38 1.51 38.53
N THR A 411 10.55 1.07 38.99
CA THR A 411 11.36 1.80 39.96
C THR A 411 12.81 1.81 39.47
N ASN A 412 13.22 2.93 38.94
CA ASN A 412 14.54 3.18 38.39
C ASN A 412 15.23 4.29 39.20
N GLN A 413 16.56 4.35 39.11
CA GLN A 413 17.34 5.50 39.54
C GLN A 413 17.79 6.28 38.31
N ALA A 414 17.56 7.58 38.27
CA ALA A 414 18.00 8.43 37.18
C ALA A 414 18.85 9.59 37.69
N ARG A 415 19.94 9.89 36.95
CA ARG A 415 20.86 10.99 37.24
C ARG A 415 21.48 11.55 35.98
N TRP A 416 22.01 12.77 36.09
CA TRP A 416 22.94 13.27 35.06
C TRP A 416 24.26 12.53 35.12
N GLU A 417 24.79 12.13 33.97
CA GLU A 417 26.14 11.61 33.77
C GLU A 417 26.75 12.29 32.54
N GLY A 418 27.57 13.33 32.77
CA GLY A 418 27.99 14.22 31.68
C GLY A 418 26.81 15.02 31.09
N GLU A 419 26.61 14.92 29.79
CA GLU A 419 25.49 15.55 29.05
C GLU A 419 24.31 14.59 28.79
N GLN A 420 24.31 13.43 29.47
CA GLN A 420 23.33 12.37 29.26
C GLN A 420 22.55 12.09 30.54
N ILE A 421 21.34 11.59 30.38
CA ILE A 421 20.52 11.07 31.47
C ILE A 421 20.77 9.57 31.57
N ARG A 422 21.36 9.12 32.68
CA ARG A 422 21.53 7.68 32.96
C ARG A 422 20.38 7.21 33.82
N VAL A 423 19.69 6.18 33.37
CA VAL A 423 18.64 5.46 34.07
C VAL A 423 19.16 4.07 34.38
N GLU A 424 19.05 3.61 35.62
CA GLU A 424 19.62 2.31 36.02
C GLU A 424 18.76 1.57 37.03
N THR A 425 18.89 0.25 36.99
CA THR A 425 18.46 -0.70 38.02
C THR A 425 19.68 -1.46 38.57
N HIS A 426 19.46 -2.53 39.30
CA HIS A 426 20.58 -3.38 39.75
C HIS A 426 21.30 -4.09 38.58
N ASN A 427 20.60 -4.44 37.52
CA ASN A 427 21.11 -5.30 36.44
C ASN A 427 21.22 -4.62 35.08
N ASP A 428 20.44 -3.58 34.87
CA ASP A 428 20.31 -2.94 33.54
C ASP A 428 20.47 -1.44 33.69
N PHE A 429 20.95 -0.81 32.62
CA PHE A 429 21.01 0.64 32.51
C PHE A 429 20.76 1.13 31.08
N CYS A 430 20.24 2.34 30.96
CA CYS A 430 20.03 3.03 29.72
C CYS A 430 20.54 4.47 29.84
N GLN A 431 21.25 4.93 28.84
CA GLN A 431 21.63 6.33 28.66
C GLN A 431 20.72 6.98 27.63
N MET A 432 20.25 8.19 27.89
CA MET A 432 19.44 9.00 26.98
C MET A 432 20.14 10.32 26.73
N ALA A 433 20.38 10.67 25.46
CA ALA A 433 21.07 11.89 25.04
C ALA A 433 20.35 12.60 23.91
N ALA A 434 20.20 13.91 24.00
CA ALA A 434 19.84 14.76 22.86
C ALA A 434 21.12 15.11 22.09
N LEU A 435 21.26 14.59 20.87
CA LEU A 435 22.42 14.88 20.03
C LEU A 435 22.33 16.22 19.34
N THR A 436 21.13 16.78 19.14
CA THR A 436 20.88 18.17 18.74
C THR A 436 20.64 19.04 19.98
N PRO A 437 21.24 20.24 20.09
CA PRO A 437 21.02 21.14 21.21
C PRO A 437 19.54 21.38 21.47
N TYR A 438 19.09 21.10 22.68
CA TYR A 438 17.70 21.25 23.10
C TYR A 438 17.44 22.60 23.76
N THR A 439 16.17 23.03 23.75
CA THR A 439 15.72 24.25 24.44
C THR A 439 15.41 23.98 25.90
N ARG A 440 14.76 22.84 26.17
CA ARG A 440 14.35 22.39 27.52
C ARG A 440 14.44 20.88 27.65
N TRP A 441 14.46 20.41 28.88
CA TRP A 441 14.39 19.00 29.23
C TRP A 441 13.57 18.81 30.51
N GLN A 442 13.03 17.62 30.71
CA GLN A 442 12.37 17.25 31.95
C GLN A 442 12.53 15.78 32.23
N VAL A 443 12.73 15.46 33.51
CA VAL A 443 12.58 14.12 34.07
C VAL A 443 11.55 14.21 35.19
N SER A 444 10.59 13.30 35.19
CA SER A 444 9.56 13.24 36.24
C SER A 444 9.03 11.82 36.36
N PRO A 445 8.44 11.46 37.52
CA PRO A 445 7.75 10.19 37.65
C PRO A 445 6.58 10.09 36.67
N HIS A 446 6.34 8.90 36.09
CA HIS A 446 5.13 8.63 35.32
C HIS A 446 3.87 8.95 36.15
N PRO A 447 2.80 9.55 35.59
CA PRO A 447 2.58 9.95 34.22
C PRO A 447 2.70 11.48 33.99
N GLN A 448 3.52 12.20 34.74
CA GLN A 448 3.50 13.67 34.74
C GLN A 448 3.80 14.28 33.37
N ILE A 449 4.85 13.83 32.68
CA ILE A 449 5.23 14.38 31.36
C ILE A 449 4.21 14.01 30.29
N ILE A 450 3.79 12.75 30.23
CA ILE A 450 2.82 12.33 29.22
C ILE A 450 1.46 13.02 29.39
N ASN A 451 1.02 13.26 30.61
CA ASN A 451 -0.19 14.05 30.87
C ASN A 451 -0.07 15.49 30.36
N ARG A 452 1.12 16.09 30.46
CA ARG A 452 1.43 17.41 29.92
C ARG A 452 1.35 17.41 28.38
N LEU A 453 1.95 16.41 27.73
CA LEU A 453 1.97 16.29 26.26
C LEU A 453 0.63 15.87 25.64
N THR A 454 -0.33 15.41 26.45
CA THR A 454 -1.61 14.88 25.97
C THR A 454 -2.84 15.64 26.49
N ASN A 455 -2.67 16.65 27.34
CA ASN A 455 -3.76 17.47 27.84
C ASN A 455 -4.32 18.43 26.74
N ALA A 456 -5.21 19.32 27.10
CA ALA A 456 -5.84 20.27 26.17
C ALA A 456 -5.15 21.64 26.10
N GLN A 457 -3.99 21.79 26.74
CA GLN A 457 -3.26 23.07 26.85
C GLN A 457 -1.91 22.97 26.17
N ALA A 458 -1.36 24.09 25.77
CA ALA A 458 0.00 24.22 25.25
C ALA A 458 0.97 24.34 26.43
N ASP A 459 1.79 23.32 26.63
CA ASP A 459 2.71 23.23 27.74
C ASP A 459 4.17 23.11 27.28
N ASP A 460 5.07 23.85 27.88
CA ASP A 460 6.51 23.64 27.74
C ASP A 460 7.06 22.77 28.87
N LEU A 461 8.17 22.07 28.62
CA LEU A 461 8.88 21.33 29.66
C LEU A 461 9.46 22.30 30.70
N THR A 462 9.64 21.82 31.93
CA THR A 462 9.92 22.68 33.09
C THR A 462 11.36 22.67 33.57
N ASP A 463 12.27 22.01 32.90
CA ASP A 463 13.67 21.77 33.30
C ASP A 463 13.79 21.27 34.76
N GLY A 464 14.28 20.08 34.95
CA GLY A 464 14.54 19.61 36.31
C GLY A 464 14.07 18.19 36.64
N ASP A 465 14.13 17.92 37.95
CA ASP A 465 13.74 16.70 38.67
C ASP A 465 14.77 15.55 38.65
N LEU A 466 16.07 15.86 38.53
CA LEU A 466 17.14 14.89 38.79
C LEU A 466 17.92 15.24 40.10
N PRO A 467 18.36 14.25 40.89
CA PRO A 467 18.19 12.81 40.68
C PRO A 467 16.77 12.32 41.00
N LEU A 468 16.29 11.32 40.23
CA LEU A 468 14.99 10.67 40.42
C LEU A 468 15.19 9.24 40.95
N GLN A 469 14.36 8.85 41.89
CA GLN A 469 14.14 7.45 42.24
C GLN A 469 12.65 7.15 42.13
N GLY A 470 12.26 6.31 41.17
CA GLY A 470 10.86 5.99 40.89
C GLY A 470 10.64 5.54 39.47
N ASP A 471 9.39 5.63 39.06
CA ASP A 471 8.93 5.33 37.70
C ASP A 471 9.41 6.43 36.73
N PHE A 472 10.43 6.12 35.93
CA PHE A 472 11.17 7.13 35.15
C PHE A 472 10.45 7.50 33.85
N THR A 473 10.25 8.81 33.67
CA THR A 473 9.98 9.37 32.36
C THR A 473 10.92 10.54 32.06
N GLY A 474 11.39 10.61 30.79
CA GLY A 474 12.28 11.67 30.33
C GLY A 474 11.81 12.29 29.02
N ALA A 475 12.06 13.58 28.83
CA ALA A 475 11.75 14.28 27.59
C ALA A 475 12.72 15.42 27.31
N TYR A 476 12.91 15.70 26.01
CA TYR A 476 13.58 16.88 25.48
C TYR A 476 12.62 17.71 24.64
N GLN A 477 12.84 19.04 24.63
CA GLN A 477 12.08 20.00 23.83
C GLN A 477 13.03 20.83 22.99
N TRP A 478 12.63 21.10 21.73
CA TRP A 478 13.27 22.02 20.82
C TRP A 478 12.27 23.08 20.37
N THR A 479 12.76 24.29 20.16
CA THR A 479 11.99 25.38 19.53
C THR A 479 12.72 25.79 18.26
N LEU A 480 12.10 25.49 17.11
CA LEU A 480 12.66 25.70 15.78
C LEU A 480 11.94 26.85 15.08
N GLU A 481 12.69 27.78 14.52
CA GLU A 481 12.18 28.86 13.66
C GLU A 481 12.49 28.51 12.21
N LEU A 482 11.54 27.87 11.52
CA LEU A 482 11.73 27.44 10.13
C LEU A 482 11.17 28.47 9.15
N GLN A 483 12.04 28.96 8.26
CA GLN A 483 11.67 29.78 7.12
C GLN A 483 10.79 28.98 6.14
N PRO A 484 10.12 29.63 5.17
CA PRO A 484 9.39 28.94 4.13
C PRO A 484 10.27 27.89 3.44
N PHE A 485 9.79 26.65 3.35
CA PHE A 485 10.47 25.51 2.73
C PHE A 485 11.81 25.10 3.37
N ALA A 486 12.14 25.68 4.52
CA ALA A 486 13.31 25.26 5.31
C ALA A 486 13.02 23.96 6.07
N LEU A 487 14.10 23.28 6.39
CA LEU A 487 14.10 22.03 7.16
C LEU A 487 15.03 22.12 8.37
N ALA A 488 14.82 21.27 9.34
CA ALA A 488 15.76 20.99 10.42
C ALA A 488 15.62 19.53 10.88
N THR A 489 16.73 18.98 11.38
CA THR A 489 16.75 17.63 11.95
C THR A 489 17.10 17.70 13.44
N VAL A 490 16.29 17.06 14.29
CA VAL A 490 16.60 16.87 15.70
C VAL A 490 16.87 15.39 15.96
N ARG A 491 17.88 15.12 16.80
CA ARG A 491 18.41 13.78 17.04
C ARG A 491 18.43 13.45 18.52
N VAL A 492 17.97 12.25 18.84
CA VAL A 492 18.06 11.65 20.18
C VAL A 492 18.63 10.25 20.04
N ALA A 493 19.47 9.86 20.99
CA ALA A 493 20.00 8.51 21.03
C ALA A 493 19.84 7.90 22.42
N TYR A 494 19.76 6.59 22.45
CA TYR A 494 19.65 5.76 23.65
C TYR A 494 20.66 4.64 23.59
N ALA A 495 21.41 4.41 24.68
CA ALA A 495 22.34 3.30 24.80
C ALA A 495 21.88 2.37 25.93
N LEU A 496 21.51 1.15 25.58
CA LEU A 496 20.99 0.15 26.52
C LEU A 496 22.06 -0.91 26.79
N ASN A 497 22.42 -1.07 28.06
CA ASN A 497 23.41 -2.06 28.53
C ASN A 497 24.74 -1.99 27.77
N THR A 498 25.18 -0.79 27.42
CA THR A 498 26.45 -0.49 26.79
C THR A 498 27.02 0.84 27.29
N GLU A 499 28.32 0.91 27.45
CA GLU A 499 29.05 2.14 27.77
C GLU A 499 29.52 2.86 26.50
N GLN A 500 28.96 2.54 25.33
CA GLN A 500 29.23 3.25 24.09
C GLN A 500 28.80 4.72 24.25
N SER A 501 29.68 5.64 23.89
CA SER A 501 29.40 7.07 23.96
C SER A 501 28.36 7.47 22.91
N LEU A 502 27.40 8.31 23.29
CA LEU A 502 26.41 8.91 22.41
C LEU A 502 26.93 10.29 21.97
N LEU A 503 27.57 10.36 20.83
CA LEU A 503 28.26 11.55 20.35
C LEU A 503 27.56 12.12 19.11
N ARG A 504 27.46 13.43 19.06
CA ARG A 504 26.80 14.13 17.97
C ARG A 504 27.53 14.00 16.64
N ALA A 505 28.86 14.00 16.69
CA ALA A 505 29.73 13.95 15.53
C ALA A 505 30.23 12.54 15.19
N ASP A 506 29.77 11.51 15.88
CA ASP A 506 29.98 10.11 15.55
C ASP A 506 29.00 9.71 14.42
N ILE A 507 29.42 9.99 13.19
CA ILE A 507 28.59 9.89 11.97
C ILE A 507 28.43 8.44 11.54
N ASP A 508 29.47 7.62 11.71
CA ASP A 508 29.38 6.20 11.38
C ASP A 508 28.80 5.36 12.53
N ARG A 509 28.55 6.01 13.68
CA ARG A 509 27.88 5.44 14.85
C ARG A 509 28.64 4.26 15.46
N ASN A 510 29.97 4.35 15.43
CA ASN A 510 30.86 3.34 16.01
C ASN A 510 31.23 3.62 17.48
N GLY A 511 30.83 4.77 18.02
CA GLY A 511 31.08 5.22 19.39
C GLY A 511 32.35 6.06 19.56
N CYS A 512 33.03 6.41 18.48
CA CYS A 512 34.27 7.19 18.46
C CYS A 512 34.20 8.24 17.36
N VAL A 513 34.56 9.48 17.63
CA VAL A 513 34.70 10.52 16.61
C VAL A 513 36.14 10.51 16.10
N ASP A 514 36.35 10.00 14.91
CA ASP A 514 37.68 9.83 14.32
C ASP A 514 37.80 10.35 12.87
N ASP A 515 38.88 9.96 12.17
CA ASP A 515 39.14 10.38 10.79
C ASP A 515 38.01 9.97 9.83
N ALA A 516 37.30 8.87 10.10
CA ALA A 516 36.22 8.39 9.24
C ALA A 516 35.03 9.34 9.25
N ASP A 517 34.69 9.91 10.43
CA ASP A 517 33.60 10.88 10.58
C ASP A 517 33.94 12.20 9.89
N LEU A 518 35.16 12.72 10.13
CA LEU A 518 35.62 13.94 9.47
C LEU A 518 35.62 13.81 7.95
N LEU A 519 36.07 12.67 7.43
CA LEU A 519 36.05 12.40 5.99
C LEU A 519 34.64 12.38 5.43
N ARG A 520 33.67 11.83 6.15
CA ARG A 520 32.27 11.85 5.71
C ARG A 520 31.70 13.25 5.61
N VAL A 521 31.92 14.11 6.64
CA VAL A 521 31.53 15.53 6.57
C VAL A 521 32.18 16.21 5.38
N LEU A 522 33.45 15.95 5.13
CA LEU A 522 34.19 16.52 4.00
C LEU A 522 33.64 16.08 2.64
N PHE A 523 33.28 14.80 2.49
CA PHE A 523 32.70 14.29 1.25
C PHE A 523 31.32 14.85 0.94
N ASP A 524 30.53 15.13 1.98
CA ASP A 524 29.18 15.68 1.84
C ASP A 524 29.14 17.21 1.92
N PHE A 525 30.31 17.86 2.04
CA PHE A 525 30.42 19.31 2.17
C PHE A 525 29.73 20.07 1.02
N GLY A 526 28.84 20.99 1.37
CA GLY A 526 28.02 21.74 0.41
C GLY A 526 26.75 21.00 -0.03
N GLN A 527 26.51 19.78 0.45
CA GLN A 527 25.23 19.11 0.19
C GLN A 527 24.11 19.76 1.01
N LEU A 528 22.95 19.82 0.36
CA LEU A 528 21.67 20.19 0.97
C LEU A 528 20.81 18.92 0.95
N GLY A 529 20.21 18.54 2.04
CA GLY A 529 19.39 17.36 1.97
C GLY A 529 18.75 16.91 3.27
N PHE A 530 17.99 15.83 3.12
CA PHE A 530 17.19 15.23 4.17
C PHE A 530 17.98 14.15 4.90
N LEU A 531 17.94 14.20 6.24
CA LEU A 531 18.50 13.14 7.09
C LEU A 531 19.98 12.79 6.75
N LEU A 532 20.77 13.80 6.36
CA LEU A 532 22.19 13.62 6.19
C LEU A 532 22.83 13.44 7.59
N ASP A 533 23.46 12.29 7.81
CA ASP A 533 24.17 12.02 9.08
C ASP A 533 25.31 13.02 9.30
N THR A 534 25.82 13.61 8.23
CA THR A 534 26.91 14.59 8.16
C THR A 534 26.48 16.03 8.47
N ASP A 535 25.16 16.32 8.44
CA ASP A 535 24.58 17.56 8.98
C ASP A 535 24.54 17.45 10.51
N VAL A 536 25.69 17.73 11.12
CA VAL A 536 25.92 17.55 12.56
C VAL A 536 25.12 18.54 13.40
N ASN A 537 24.90 19.75 12.91
CA ASN A 537 24.11 20.77 13.61
C ASN A 537 22.60 20.69 13.36
N GLY A 538 22.17 19.95 12.33
CA GLY A 538 20.76 19.68 12.02
C GLY A 538 20.07 20.85 11.31
N ASP A 539 20.80 21.78 10.65
CA ASP A 539 20.23 22.96 9.99
C ASP A 539 19.86 22.73 8.51
N GLY A 540 20.16 21.53 7.99
CA GLY A 540 19.84 21.09 6.63
C GLY A 540 20.93 21.34 5.58
N THR A 541 22.10 21.83 6.00
CA THR A 541 23.24 22.11 5.14
C THR A 541 24.49 21.49 5.75
N VAL A 542 25.31 20.80 4.97
CA VAL A 542 26.62 20.34 5.44
C VAL A 542 27.64 21.42 5.10
N ASP A 543 28.12 22.15 6.13
CA ASP A 543 29.02 23.27 5.95
C ASP A 543 30.14 23.37 7.01
N ASP A 544 30.76 24.56 7.12
CA ASP A 544 31.85 24.84 8.07
C ASP A 544 31.43 24.57 9.52
N ALA A 545 30.16 24.75 9.87
CA ALA A 545 29.67 24.56 11.23
C ALA A 545 29.67 23.06 11.62
N ASP A 546 29.35 22.17 10.67
CA ASP A 546 29.38 20.73 10.89
C ASP A 546 30.80 20.22 11.02
N MET A 547 31.69 20.68 10.12
CA MET A 547 33.11 20.37 10.20
C MET A 547 33.73 20.80 11.53
N LEU A 548 33.39 22.01 12.01
CA LEU A 548 33.86 22.49 13.32
C LEU A 548 33.32 21.65 14.48
N ASN A 549 32.04 21.27 14.43
CA ASN A 549 31.44 20.39 15.43
C ASN A 549 32.16 19.04 15.49
N ALA A 550 32.49 18.46 14.34
CA ALA A 550 33.23 17.20 14.27
C ALA A 550 34.68 17.35 14.79
N LEU A 551 35.36 18.44 14.45
CA LEU A 551 36.71 18.74 14.94
C LEU A 551 36.74 18.97 16.47
N PHE A 552 35.75 19.64 17.04
CA PHE A 552 35.68 19.87 18.50
C PHE A 552 35.44 18.58 19.30
N GLN A 553 34.80 17.57 18.68
CA GLN A 553 34.54 16.27 19.30
C GLN A 553 35.59 15.20 18.91
N PHE A 554 36.58 15.55 18.09
CA PHE A 554 37.58 14.61 17.59
C PHE A 554 38.34 13.91 18.75
N GLY A 555 38.41 12.58 18.71
CA GLY A 555 38.96 11.74 19.75
C GLY A 555 37.98 11.41 20.90
N ALA A 556 36.80 12.01 20.91
CA ALA A 556 35.79 11.67 21.90
C ALA A 556 35.26 10.24 21.70
N GLY A 557 35.07 9.51 22.79
CA GLY A 557 34.58 8.13 22.78
C GLY A 557 35.58 7.08 22.29
N CYS A 558 36.71 7.49 21.70
CA CYS A 558 37.75 6.57 21.24
C CYS A 558 38.50 5.93 22.44
N ARG A 559 38.61 4.62 22.45
CA ARG A 559 39.28 3.83 23.51
C ARG A 559 40.59 3.22 23.01
#